data_115f092b550eb127e0a3decbe012711d
#
_entry.id   115f092b550eb127e0a3decbe012711d
#
_cell.length_a   1.000
_cell.length_b   1.000
_cell.length_c   1.000
_cell.angle_alpha   90.00
_cell.angle_beta   90.00
_cell.angle_gamma   90.00
#
_symmetry.space_group_name_H-M   'P 1'
#
loop_
_entity.id
_entity.type
_entity.pdbx_description
1 polymer ?
#
loop_
_entity_poly.entity_id
_entity_poly.type
_entity_poly.pdbx_seq_one_letter_code
_entity_poly.pdbx_strand_id
1 'polypeptide(L)'
;LAALLIVLLTMLNYRGVLFAERLSSVLTYAMLIAIAFFLIVGLSSKHGSITNLTTAAKGVATDLNGWTLMKAMFLASLGAFWGYDGWNNIAFIGEEIKKPKRNLSLALGLGTLGVMAVYVLINFVFLYVLPIDYFIQLNETPNKIAAVEVAGQISGTVGMVLVACLILVTTLNSTNSSIL
;
A
#
# COMPACT_ATOMS: atom_id res chain seq x y z
N LEU A 1 -1.59 11.90 -21.10
CA LEU A 1 -1.08 10.54 -20.83
C LEU A 1 -2.16 9.71 -20.10
N ALA A 2 -2.75 10.21 -18.98
CA ALA A 2 -3.78 9.52 -18.21
C ALA A 2 -5.02 9.13 -19.05
N ALA A 3 -5.56 10.07 -19.84
CA ALA A 3 -6.71 9.79 -20.71
C ALA A 3 -6.42 8.68 -21.72
N LEU A 4 -5.24 8.65 -22.31
CA LEU A 4 -4.82 7.62 -23.26
C LEU A 4 -4.74 6.25 -22.57
N LEU A 5 -4.28 6.20 -21.34
CA LEU A 5 -4.18 4.99 -20.55
C LEU A 5 -5.57 4.44 -20.19
N ILE A 6 -6.50 5.32 -19.80
CA ILE A 6 -7.90 4.94 -19.53
C ILE A 6 -8.56 4.36 -20.79
N VAL A 7 -8.39 5.04 -21.95
CA VAL A 7 -8.94 4.54 -23.22
C VAL A 7 -8.34 3.17 -23.57
N LEU A 8 -7.05 2.98 -23.37
CA LEU A 8 -6.37 1.71 -23.67
C LEU A 8 -6.86 0.59 -22.76
N LEU A 9 -6.99 0.84 -21.46
CA LEU A 9 -7.55 -0.13 -20.50
C LEU A 9 -9.02 -0.44 -20.80
N THR A 10 -9.81 0.57 -21.16
CA THR A 10 -11.21 0.36 -21.56
C THR A 10 -11.31 -0.50 -22.83
N MET A 11 -10.45 -0.27 -23.83
CA MET A 11 -10.39 -1.13 -25.03
C MET A 11 -9.97 -2.56 -24.72
N LEU A 12 -9.05 -2.75 -23.77
CA LEU A 12 -8.64 -4.09 -23.31
C LEU A 12 -9.80 -4.81 -22.62
N ASN A 13 -10.54 -4.10 -21.76
CA ASN A 13 -11.70 -4.64 -21.05
C ASN A 13 -12.86 -4.96 -22.02
N TYR A 14 -13.01 -4.19 -23.09
CA TYR A 14 -13.99 -4.47 -24.14
C TYR A 14 -13.75 -5.82 -24.87
N ARG A 15 -12.52 -6.34 -24.87
CA ARG A 15 -12.19 -7.66 -25.41
C ARG A 15 -12.71 -8.84 -24.58
N GLY A 16 -13.24 -8.57 -23.41
CA GLY A 16 -13.92 -9.55 -22.56
C GLY A 16 -13.48 -9.51 -21.12
N VAL A 17 -14.44 -9.61 -20.22
CA VAL A 17 -14.28 -9.58 -18.75
C VAL A 17 -13.27 -10.62 -18.27
N LEU A 18 -13.27 -11.84 -18.89
CA LEU A 18 -12.33 -12.92 -18.54
C LEU A 18 -10.85 -12.56 -18.76
N PHE A 19 -10.54 -11.76 -19.79
CA PHE A 19 -9.17 -11.32 -20.03
C PHE A 19 -8.74 -10.28 -18.98
N ALA A 20 -9.61 -9.33 -18.70
CA ALA A 20 -9.38 -8.29 -17.71
C ALA A 20 -9.21 -8.87 -16.30
N GLU A 21 -10.02 -9.86 -15.92
CA GLU A 21 -9.92 -10.61 -14.66
C GLU A 21 -8.57 -11.33 -14.54
N ARG A 22 -8.15 -12.05 -15.59
CA ARG A 22 -6.85 -12.75 -15.62
C ARG A 22 -5.69 -11.77 -15.49
N LEU A 23 -5.73 -10.64 -16.21
CA LEU A 23 -4.72 -9.59 -16.11
C LEU A 23 -4.65 -9.04 -14.70
N SER A 24 -5.79 -8.66 -14.11
CA SER A 24 -5.87 -8.15 -12.73
C SER A 24 -5.35 -9.17 -11.72
N SER A 25 -5.68 -10.45 -11.88
CA SER A 25 -5.18 -11.51 -11.01
C SER A 25 -3.66 -11.67 -11.10
N VAL A 26 -3.09 -11.69 -12.30
CA VAL A 26 -1.62 -11.77 -12.50
C VAL A 26 -0.92 -10.58 -11.88
N LEU A 27 -1.43 -9.36 -12.10
CA LEU A 27 -0.86 -8.15 -11.52
C LEU A 27 -0.95 -8.16 -9.98
N THR A 28 -2.06 -8.65 -9.43
CA THR A 28 -2.23 -8.78 -7.97
C THR A 28 -1.23 -9.78 -7.37
N TYR A 29 -1.05 -10.95 -7.98
CA TYR A 29 -0.05 -11.92 -7.51
C TYR A 29 1.37 -11.37 -7.63
N ALA A 30 1.70 -10.72 -8.74
CA ALA A 30 3.01 -10.08 -8.92
C ALA A 30 3.27 -9.01 -7.84
N MET A 31 2.26 -8.20 -7.52
CA MET A 31 2.31 -7.21 -6.46
C MET A 31 2.53 -7.85 -5.08
N LEU A 32 1.78 -8.90 -4.74
CA LEU A 32 1.93 -9.59 -3.45
C LEU A 32 3.33 -10.21 -3.30
N ILE A 33 3.86 -10.82 -4.36
CA ILE A 33 5.21 -11.36 -4.39
C ILE A 33 6.25 -10.25 -4.20
N ALA A 34 6.09 -9.12 -4.88
CA ALA A 34 7.00 -7.99 -4.75
C ALA A 34 6.96 -7.36 -3.35
N ILE A 35 5.78 -7.26 -2.73
CA ILE A 35 5.64 -6.81 -1.34
C ILE A 35 6.31 -7.79 -0.39
N ALA A 36 6.06 -9.09 -0.54
CA ALA A 36 6.70 -10.11 0.29
C ALA A 36 8.23 -10.06 0.16
N PHE A 37 8.75 -9.92 -1.06
CA PHE A 37 10.17 -9.73 -1.31
C PHE A 37 10.72 -8.48 -0.62
N PHE A 38 10.03 -7.34 -0.76
CA PHE A 38 10.40 -6.09 -0.09
C PHE A 38 10.46 -6.25 1.45
N LEU A 39 9.47 -6.93 2.05
CA LEU A 39 9.44 -7.20 3.49
C LEU A 39 10.61 -8.08 3.92
N ILE A 40 10.90 -9.16 3.19
CA ILE A 40 12.02 -10.07 3.50
C ILE A 40 13.36 -9.34 3.43
N VAL A 41 13.59 -8.58 2.34
CA VAL A 41 14.86 -7.85 2.16
C VAL A 41 14.97 -6.71 3.17
N GLY A 42 13.87 -6.02 3.47
CA GLY A 42 13.83 -4.95 4.48
C GLY A 42 14.15 -5.45 5.88
N LEU A 43 13.54 -6.55 6.30
CA LEU A 43 13.81 -7.17 7.61
C LEU A 43 15.23 -7.74 7.72
N SER A 44 15.80 -8.18 6.60
CA SER A 44 17.19 -8.70 6.53
C SER A 44 18.22 -7.59 6.32
N SER A 45 17.81 -6.34 6.23
CA SER A 45 18.69 -5.22 5.93
C SER A 45 19.65 -4.94 7.08
N LYS A 46 20.93 -4.72 6.74
CA LYS A 46 21.97 -4.29 7.70
C LYS A 46 21.72 -2.86 8.22
N HIS A 47 20.90 -2.09 7.56
CA HIS A 47 20.52 -0.71 7.96
C HIS A 47 19.38 -0.70 8.98
N GLY A 48 18.75 -1.85 9.23
CA GLY A 48 17.68 -1.97 10.21
C GLY A 48 18.17 -1.86 11.64
N SER A 49 17.43 -1.12 12.48
CA SER A 49 17.70 -0.98 13.90
C SER A 49 16.42 -0.97 14.72
N ILE A 50 16.38 -1.82 15.75
CA ILE A 50 15.28 -1.83 16.72
C ILE A 50 15.20 -0.49 17.47
N THR A 51 16.34 0.21 17.62
CA THR A 51 16.37 1.53 18.25
C THR A 51 15.50 2.54 17.52
N ASN A 52 15.38 2.44 16.19
CA ASN A 52 14.52 3.33 15.40
C ASN A 52 13.02 3.20 15.77
N LEU A 53 12.60 2.01 16.23
CA LEU A 53 11.21 1.74 16.63
C LEU A 53 10.88 2.31 18.03
N THR A 54 11.90 2.51 18.87
CA THR A 54 11.73 2.96 20.26
C THR A 54 12.10 4.40 20.48
N THR A 55 12.79 5.03 19.52
CA THR A 55 13.22 6.44 19.63
C THR A 55 12.08 7.37 19.25
N ALA A 56 11.70 8.25 20.17
CA ALA A 56 10.72 9.30 19.87
C ALA A 56 11.30 10.34 18.92
N ALA A 57 10.44 10.94 18.10
CA ALA A 57 10.83 12.01 17.20
C ALA A 57 11.35 13.23 17.97
N LYS A 58 12.41 13.84 17.45
CA LYS A 58 12.99 15.06 18.02
C LYS A 58 12.07 16.25 17.77
N GLY A 59 11.87 17.08 18.80
CA GLY A 59 11.08 18.31 18.65
C GLY A 59 9.55 18.13 18.63
N VAL A 60 9.06 16.90 18.78
CA VAL A 60 7.63 16.68 18.99
C VAL A 60 7.31 16.88 20.48
N ALA A 61 6.27 17.67 20.76
CA ALA A 61 5.81 17.88 22.12
C ALA A 61 5.40 16.54 22.74
N THR A 62 6.09 16.15 23.80
CA THR A 62 5.81 14.92 24.55
C THR A 62 4.59 15.05 25.46
N ASP A 63 4.19 16.28 25.79
CA ASP A 63 3.03 16.57 26.62
C ASP A 63 1.75 16.69 25.78
N LEU A 64 1.36 15.59 25.16
CA LEU A 64 0.06 15.48 24.51
C LEU A 64 -1.01 15.26 25.59
N ASN A 65 -1.80 16.30 25.90
CA ASN A 65 -3.01 16.09 26.68
C ASN A 65 -3.99 15.19 25.90
N GLY A 66 -4.94 14.57 26.58
CA GLY A 66 -5.84 13.58 25.98
C GLY A 66 -6.57 14.10 24.74
N TRP A 67 -6.92 15.38 24.69
CA TRP A 67 -7.60 15.99 23.54
C TRP A 67 -6.67 16.16 22.32
N THR A 68 -5.44 16.61 22.56
CA THR A 68 -4.44 16.77 21.49
C THR A 68 -4.03 15.43 20.91
N LEU A 69 -3.89 14.40 21.75
CA LEU A 69 -3.64 13.03 21.31
C LEU A 69 -4.79 12.50 20.45
N MET A 70 -6.05 12.68 20.88
CA MET A 70 -7.23 12.28 20.09
C MET A 70 -7.26 12.96 18.72
N LYS A 71 -7.01 14.26 18.66
CA LYS A 71 -6.91 14.98 17.37
C LYS A 71 -5.82 14.40 16.47
N ALA A 72 -4.62 14.15 17.01
CA ALA A 72 -3.50 13.59 16.27
C ALA A 72 -3.84 12.19 15.71
N MET A 73 -4.44 11.33 16.54
CA MET A 73 -4.91 10.00 16.11
C MET A 73 -5.99 10.09 15.02
N PHE A 74 -6.95 11.00 15.17
CA PHE A 74 -7.98 11.21 14.15
C PHE A 74 -7.38 11.68 12.82
N LEU A 75 -6.48 12.65 12.84
CA LEU A 75 -5.79 13.13 11.63
C LEU A 75 -4.97 12.01 10.96
N ALA A 76 -4.25 11.22 11.76
CA ALA A 76 -3.51 10.07 11.24
C ALA A 76 -4.43 9.02 10.61
N SER A 77 -5.63 8.80 11.17
CA SER A 77 -6.61 7.84 10.63
C SER A 77 -7.19 8.24 9.28
N LEU A 78 -7.21 9.54 8.92
CA LEU A 78 -7.71 10.00 7.61
C LEU A 78 -6.91 9.39 6.45
N GLY A 79 -5.58 9.30 6.58
CA GLY A 79 -4.74 8.62 5.59
C GLY A 79 -5.02 7.12 5.52
N ALA A 80 -5.29 6.48 6.66
CA ALA A 80 -5.63 5.08 6.72
C ALA A 80 -6.98 4.78 6.03
N PHE A 81 -8.00 5.63 6.21
CA PHE A 81 -9.29 5.46 5.52
C PHE A 81 -9.11 5.41 4.01
N TRP A 82 -8.28 6.26 3.44
CA TRP A 82 -8.00 6.24 2.01
C TRP A 82 -7.27 4.96 1.58
N GLY A 83 -6.37 4.45 2.41
CA GLY A 83 -5.64 3.20 2.15
C GLY A 83 -6.52 1.94 2.20
N TYR A 84 -7.69 2.01 2.83
CA TYR A 84 -8.67 0.92 2.90
C TYR A 84 -9.85 1.09 1.95
N ASP A 85 -9.82 2.08 1.05
CA ASP A 85 -10.86 2.26 0.04
C ASP A 85 -10.87 1.11 -0.98
N GLY A 86 -12.03 0.88 -1.60
CA GLY A 86 -12.21 -0.15 -2.63
C GLY A 86 -12.82 -1.48 -2.14
N TRP A 87 -13.00 -1.68 -0.84
CA TRP A 87 -13.65 -2.89 -0.31
C TRP A 87 -15.09 -3.07 -0.79
N ASN A 88 -15.77 -1.96 -1.12
CA ASN A 88 -17.14 -1.94 -1.61
C ASN A 88 -17.27 -2.43 -3.07
N ASN A 89 -16.18 -2.43 -3.86
CA ASN A 89 -16.22 -2.84 -5.27
C ASN A 89 -16.67 -4.29 -5.43
N ILE A 90 -16.40 -5.15 -4.45
CA ILE A 90 -16.85 -6.55 -4.46
C ILE A 90 -18.38 -6.68 -4.44
N ALA A 91 -19.10 -5.65 -3.96
CA ALA A 91 -20.56 -5.65 -3.95
C ALA A 91 -21.16 -5.58 -5.37
N PHE A 92 -20.48 -4.95 -6.31
CA PHE A 92 -20.95 -4.81 -7.71
C PHE A 92 -20.96 -6.14 -8.46
N ILE A 93 -20.08 -7.08 -8.08
CA ILE A 93 -20.01 -8.43 -8.68
C ILE A 93 -20.68 -9.49 -7.81
N GLY A 94 -21.44 -9.06 -6.79
CA GLY A 94 -22.06 -9.96 -5.80
C GLY A 94 -22.98 -11.02 -6.41
N GLU A 95 -23.66 -10.71 -7.51
CA GLU A 95 -24.57 -11.64 -8.22
C GLU A 95 -23.81 -12.76 -8.95
N GLU A 96 -22.58 -12.54 -9.37
CA GLU A 96 -21.73 -13.51 -10.06
C GLU A 96 -21.04 -14.49 -9.11
N ILE A 97 -21.04 -14.19 -7.80
CA ILE A 97 -20.34 -14.97 -6.78
C ILE A 97 -21.13 -16.22 -6.41
N LYS A 98 -20.53 -17.39 -6.58
CA LYS A 98 -21.09 -18.65 -6.07
C LYS A 98 -21.22 -18.62 -4.55
N LYS A 99 -22.42 -18.91 -4.02
CA LYS A 99 -22.74 -18.89 -2.57
C LYS A 99 -22.37 -17.54 -1.93
N PRO A 100 -22.95 -16.41 -2.38
CA PRO A 100 -22.51 -15.07 -2.04
C PRO A 100 -22.49 -14.81 -0.53
N LYS A 101 -23.50 -15.26 0.21
CA LYS A 101 -23.57 -15.06 1.68
C LYS A 101 -22.32 -15.54 2.43
N ARG A 102 -21.74 -16.66 2.00
CA ARG A 102 -20.54 -17.22 2.64
C ARG A 102 -19.26 -16.66 2.06
N ASN A 103 -19.14 -16.68 0.73
CA ASN A 103 -17.91 -16.36 0.06
C ASN A 103 -17.59 -14.85 0.12
N LEU A 104 -18.61 -14.00 0.05
CA LEU A 104 -18.46 -12.56 0.19
C LEU A 104 -17.97 -12.19 1.61
N SER A 105 -18.61 -12.74 2.66
CA SER A 105 -18.19 -12.48 4.04
C SER A 105 -16.77 -12.97 4.32
N LEU A 106 -16.40 -14.15 3.79
CA LEU A 106 -15.03 -14.67 3.94
C LEU A 106 -14.02 -13.84 3.17
N ALA A 107 -14.33 -13.46 1.93
CA ALA A 107 -13.42 -12.65 1.11
C ALA A 107 -13.17 -11.28 1.74
N LEU A 108 -14.21 -10.61 2.23
CA LEU A 108 -14.09 -9.33 2.93
C LEU A 108 -13.30 -9.48 4.24
N GLY A 109 -13.65 -10.47 5.07
CA GLY A 109 -12.97 -10.67 6.35
C GLY A 109 -11.49 -11.04 6.19
N LEU A 110 -11.18 -12.05 5.39
CA LEU A 110 -9.79 -12.48 5.16
C LEU A 110 -8.99 -11.45 4.36
N GLY A 111 -9.63 -10.79 3.38
CA GLY A 111 -9.01 -9.72 2.61
C GLY A 111 -8.61 -8.54 3.49
N THR A 112 -9.53 -8.06 4.33
CA THR A 112 -9.24 -6.96 5.26
C THR A 112 -8.14 -7.32 6.24
N LEU A 113 -8.19 -8.50 6.85
CA LEU A 113 -7.14 -8.96 7.77
C LEU A 113 -5.78 -9.08 7.06
N GLY A 114 -5.76 -9.60 5.83
CA GLY A 114 -4.54 -9.68 5.03
C GLY A 114 -3.95 -8.32 4.73
N VAL A 115 -4.77 -7.36 4.30
CA VAL A 115 -4.34 -5.97 4.03
C VAL A 115 -3.83 -5.30 5.31
N MET A 116 -4.52 -5.48 6.45
CA MET A 116 -4.05 -4.97 7.75
C MET A 116 -2.67 -5.52 8.10
N ALA A 117 -2.47 -6.83 7.97
CA ALA A 117 -1.18 -7.46 8.25
C ALA A 117 -0.06 -6.90 7.36
N VAL A 118 -0.33 -6.75 6.06
CA VAL A 118 0.62 -6.17 5.10
C VAL A 118 0.97 -4.73 5.48
N TYR A 119 -0.02 -3.89 5.80
CA TYR A 119 0.24 -2.49 6.19
C TYR A 119 1.05 -2.39 7.49
N VAL A 120 0.74 -3.21 8.50
CA VAL A 120 1.52 -3.24 9.74
C VAL A 120 2.97 -3.64 9.46
N LEU A 121 3.18 -4.69 8.65
CA LEU A 121 4.53 -5.16 8.30
C LEU A 121 5.31 -4.13 7.48
N ILE A 122 4.69 -3.46 6.50
CA ILE A 122 5.34 -2.42 5.70
C ILE A 122 5.75 -1.25 6.61
N ASN A 123 4.86 -0.76 7.47
CA ASN A 123 5.18 0.32 8.40
C ASN A 123 6.26 -0.09 9.39
N PHE A 124 6.25 -1.35 9.85
CA PHE A 124 7.31 -1.88 10.69
C PHE A 124 8.66 -1.83 9.97
N VAL A 125 8.74 -2.31 8.73
CA VAL A 125 9.98 -2.26 7.92
C VAL A 125 10.42 -0.81 7.70
N PHE A 126 9.50 0.10 7.41
CA PHE A 126 9.84 1.51 7.23
C PHE A 126 10.55 2.07 8.47
N LEU A 127 9.92 1.93 9.63
CA LEU A 127 10.47 2.44 10.89
C LEU A 127 11.69 1.63 11.37
N TYR A 128 11.82 0.37 10.99
CA TYR A 128 12.99 -0.44 11.27
C TYR A 128 14.22 0.05 10.50
N VAL A 129 14.04 0.41 9.21
CA VAL A 129 15.14 0.83 8.33
C VAL A 129 15.50 2.30 8.50
N LEU A 130 14.52 3.18 8.72
CA LEU A 130 14.72 4.63 8.85
C LEU A 130 14.07 5.17 10.13
N PRO A 131 14.73 6.11 10.83
CA PRO A 131 14.18 6.74 12.04
C PRO A 131 12.97 7.63 11.68
N ILE A 132 12.06 7.80 12.63
CA ILE A 132 10.85 8.61 12.48
C ILE A 132 11.14 10.06 12.04
N ASP A 133 12.23 10.65 12.52
CA ASP A 133 12.66 12.01 12.15
C ASP A 133 12.87 12.16 10.63
N TYR A 134 13.33 11.10 9.97
CA TYR A 134 13.50 11.09 8.51
C TYR A 134 12.16 11.23 7.79
N PHE A 135 11.12 10.55 8.27
CA PHE A 135 9.78 10.63 7.66
C PHE A 135 9.11 11.98 7.88
N ILE A 136 9.38 12.63 9.02
CA ILE A 136 8.91 14.00 9.29
C ILE A 136 9.52 14.97 8.26
N GLN A 137 10.85 14.92 8.04
CA GLN A 137 11.53 15.75 7.06
C GLN A 137 11.11 15.42 5.63
N LEU A 138 10.85 14.14 5.34
CA LEU A 138 10.39 13.68 4.04
C LEU A 138 9.04 14.30 3.66
N ASN A 139 8.14 14.44 4.63
CA ASN A 139 6.82 15.04 4.40
C ASN A 139 6.88 16.52 3.98
N GLU A 140 7.98 17.21 4.34
CA GLU A 140 8.23 18.60 3.92
C GLU A 140 8.91 18.69 2.56
N THR A 141 9.39 17.56 2.01
CA THR A 141 10.12 17.51 0.74
C THR A 141 9.19 17.10 -0.40
N PRO A 142 8.87 17.98 -1.36
CA PRO A 142 7.99 17.65 -2.47
C PRO A 142 8.60 16.53 -3.34
N ASN A 143 7.73 15.70 -3.93
CA ASN A 143 8.07 14.63 -4.88
C ASN A 143 8.88 13.44 -4.32
N LYS A 144 9.01 13.30 -3.01
CA LYS A 144 9.62 12.12 -2.40
C LYS A 144 8.54 11.16 -1.89
N ILE A 145 8.76 9.85 -2.10
CA ILE A 145 7.87 8.78 -1.70
C ILE A 145 8.58 7.91 -0.67
N ALA A 146 7.99 7.76 0.52
CA ALA A 146 8.59 7.02 1.63
C ALA A 146 9.05 5.61 1.23
N ALA A 147 8.22 4.85 0.51
CA ALA A 147 8.56 3.51 0.06
C ALA A 147 9.80 3.47 -0.84
N VAL A 148 9.96 4.46 -1.73
CA VAL A 148 11.11 4.58 -2.64
C VAL A 148 12.38 4.91 -1.86
N GLU A 149 12.29 5.83 -0.89
CA GLU A 149 13.44 6.21 -0.06
C GLU A 149 13.90 5.03 0.83
N VAL A 150 12.97 4.31 1.46
CA VAL A 150 13.31 3.10 2.24
C VAL A 150 13.95 2.04 1.36
N ALA A 151 13.40 1.79 0.16
CA ALA A 151 13.99 0.84 -0.79
C ALA A 151 15.39 1.27 -1.25
N GLY A 152 15.59 2.58 -1.42
CA GLY A 152 16.90 3.16 -1.72
C GLY A 152 17.92 2.90 -0.61
N GLN A 153 17.50 3.02 0.64
CA GLN A 153 18.37 2.73 1.78
C GLN A 153 18.72 1.24 1.90
N ILE A 154 17.79 0.35 1.54
CA ILE A 154 17.99 -1.11 1.60
C ILE A 154 18.89 -1.60 0.47
N SER A 155 18.64 -1.18 -0.78
CA SER A 155 19.21 -1.76 -1.99
C SER A 155 19.71 -0.72 -3.01
N GLY A 156 19.88 0.52 -2.60
CA GLY A 156 20.34 1.62 -3.46
C GLY A 156 19.38 1.90 -4.63
N THR A 157 19.93 2.35 -5.73
CA THR A 157 19.16 2.73 -6.93
C THR A 157 18.29 1.58 -7.47
N VAL A 158 18.74 0.34 -7.35
CA VAL A 158 17.96 -0.83 -7.80
C VAL A 158 16.67 -0.96 -6.99
N GLY A 159 16.75 -0.81 -5.67
CA GLY A 159 15.57 -0.82 -4.80
C GLY A 159 14.58 0.29 -5.14
N MET A 160 15.09 1.50 -5.36
CA MET A 160 14.26 2.65 -5.75
C MET A 160 13.49 2.39 -7.06
N VAL A 161 14.16 1.88 -8.09
CA VAL A 161 13.54 1.59 -9.38
C VAL A 161 12.51 0.47 -9.25
N LEU A 162 12.82 -0.61 -8.52
CA LEU A 162 11.88 -1.71 -8.32
C LEU A 162 10.59 -1.25 -7.62
N VAL A 163 10.71 -0.45 -6.56
CA VAL A 163 9.52 0.07 -5.85
C VAL A 163 8.77 1.09 -6.70
N ALA A 164 9.45 1.94 -7.47
CA ALA A 164 8.80 2.85 -8.40
C ALA A 164 8.00 2.08 -9.48
N CYS A 165 8.57 1.02 -10.05
CA CYS A 165 7.87 0.12 -10.96
C CYS A 165 6.66 -0.57 -10.29
N LEU A 166 6.80 -1.01 -9.04
CA LEU A 166 5.71 -1.59 -8.28
C LEU A 166 4.55 -0.60 -8.10
N ILE A 167 4.84 0.66 -7.78
CA ILE A 167 3.83 1.71 -7.67
C ILE A 167 3.11 1.92 -9.00
N LEU A 168 3.82 1.92 -10.12
CA LEU A 168 3.20 2.00 -11.44
C LEU A 168 2.26 0.82 -11.71
N VAL A 169 2.71 -0.41 -11.44
CA VAL A 169 1.90 -1.63 -11.62
C VAL A 169 0.65 -1.61 -10.74
N THR A 170 0.78 -1.19 -9.47
CA THR A 170 -0.38 -1.08 -8.57
C THR A 170 -1.38 -0.04 -9.03
N THR A 171 -0.92 1.11 -9.51
CA THR A 171 -1.77 2.17 -10.05
C THR A 171 -2.51 1.68 -11.30
N LEU A 172 -1.83 0.98 -12.21
CA LEU A 172 -2.43 0.39 -13.40
C LEU A 172 -3.50 -0.64 -13.02
N ASN A 173 -3.20 -1.54 -12.07
CA ASN A 173 -4.15 -2.56 -11.62
C ASN A 173 -5.38 -1.95 -10.94
N SER A 174 -5.19 -0.95 -10.07
CA SER A 174 -6.28 -0.22 -9.43
C SER A 174 -7.16 0.49 -10.46
N THR A 175 -6.57 1.17 -11.43
CA THR A 175 -7.31 1.81 -12.53
C THR A 175 -8.09 0.79 -13.36
N ASN A 176 -7.47 -0.35 -13.68
CA ASN A 176 -8.15 -1.44 -14.42
C ASN A 176 -9.35 -1.98 -13.64
N SER A 177 -9.18 -2.23 -12.34
CA SER A 177 -10.27 -2.71 -11.48
C SER A 177 -11.42 -1.71 -11.30
N SER A 178 -11.14 -0.42 -11.46
CA SER A 178 -12.18 0.63 -11.39
C SER A 178 -12.95 0.82 -12.71
N ILE A 179 -12.44 0.27 -13.81
CA ILE A 179 -13.06 0.33 -15.15
C ILE A 179 -13.92 -0.93 -15.41
N LEU A 180 -13.60 -2.05 -14.74
CA LEU A 180 -14.34 -3.31 -14.79
C LEU A 180 -15.70 -3.19 -14.11
#